data_741866ddc3298c42d9efe59af7403de6
#
_entry.id   741866ddc3298c42d9efe59af7403de6
#
_cell.length_a   1.000
_cell.length_b   1.000
_cell.length_c   1.000
_cell.angle_alpha   90.00
_cell.angle_beta   90.00
_cell.angle_gamma   90.00
#
_symmetry.space_group_name_H-M   'P 1'
#
loop_
_entity.id
_entity.type
_entity.pdbx_description
1 polymer ?
#
loop_
_entity_poly.entity_id
_entity_poly.type
_entity_poly.pdbx_seq_one_letter_code
_entity_poly.pdbx_strand_id
1 'polypeptide(L)'
;MDRDVLYGAPVLVLVSSSEPKFPNIQYANVGCVMENMLLAATDRGVDNIYLWGAANAVAQMPELRKELGIPEGFTPISGAALGYAAESSSAEKELGITLAANYVS
;
A
#
# COMPACT_ATOMS: atom_id res chain seq x y z
N MET A 1 0.33 18.80 5.95
CA MET A 1 0.65 18.49 4.56
C MET A 1 -0.42 19.08 3.67
N ASP A 2 -0.04 20.04 2.83
CA ASP A 2 -1.01 20.78 2.01
C ASP A 2 -1.55 19.97 0.85
N ARG A 3 -0.91 18.87 0.57
CA ARG A 3 -1.30 18.00 -0.54
C ARG A 3 -2.11 16.83 -0.02
N ASP A 4 -3.28 16.62 -0.62
CA ASP A 4 -4.11 15.48 -0.29
C ASP A 4 -3.54 14.21 -0.92
N VAL A 5 -2.70 13.51 -0.18
CA VAL A 5 -2.08 12.27 -0.64
C VAL A 5 -3.04 11.09 -0.57
N LEU A 6 -4.21 11.28 0.04
CA LEU A 6 -5.21 10.23 0.18
C LEU A 6 -6.29 10.29 -0.90
N TYR A 7 -6.20 11.26 -1.80
CA TYR A 7 -7.17 11.43 -2.89
C TYR A 7 -8.61 11.53 -2.39
N GLY A 8 -8.80 12.11 -1.20
CA GLY A 8 -10.11 12.24 -0.59
C GLY A 8 -10.69 10.95 -0.04
N ALA A 9 -9.92 9.89 0.00
CA ALA A 9 -10.40 8.61 0.49
C ALA A 9 -10.69 8.66 2.00
N PRO A 10 -11.79 8.04 2.46
CA PRO A 10 -12.15 8.06 3.88
C PRO A 10 -11.31 7.14 4.76
N VAL A 11 -10.62 6.17 4.18
CA VAL A 11 -9.85 5.17 4.93
C VAL A 11 -8.44 5.05 4.36
N LEU A 12 -7.46 5.10 5.26
CA LEU A 12 -6.07 4.84 4.95
C LEU A 12 -5.61 3.65 5.78
N VAL A 13 -5.05 2.65 5.12
CA VAL A 13 -4.44 1.51 5.79
C VAL A 13 -2.94 1.58 5.57
N LEU A 14 -2.17 1.56 6.64
CA LEU A 14 -0.70 1.50 6.56
C LEU A 14 -0.22 0.14 7.03
N VAL A 15 0.71 -0.43 6.31
CA VAL A 15 1.35 -1.67 6.69
C VAL A 15 2.78 -1.36 7.13
N SER A 16 3.08 -1.65 8.37
CA SER A 16 4.37 -1.37 9.00
C SER A 16 5.08 -2.67 9.32
N SER A 17 6.41 -2.61 9.33
CA SER A 17 7.23 -3.77 9.65
C SER A 17 8.23 -3.42 10.74
N SER A 18 8.49 -4.37 11.62
CA SER A 18 9.61 -4.30 12.56
C SER A 18 10.91 -4.54 11.80
N GLU A 19 12.03 -4.33 12.48
CA GLU A 19 13.33 -4.59 11.87
C GLU A 19 13.46 -6.08 11.52
N PRO A 20 13.74 -6.39 10.24
CA PRO A 20 13.77 -7.77 9.79
C PRO A 20 15.09 -8.46 10.15
N LYS A 21 15.04 -9.80 10.30
CA LYS A 21 16.24 -10.62 10.49
C LYS A 21 17.10 -10.69 9.23
N PHE A 22 16.45 -10.64 8.07
CA PHE A 22 17.12 -10.69 6.78
C PHE A 22 16.92 -9.35 6.06
N PRO A 23 17.99 -8.76 5.48
CA PRO A 23 17.86 -7.49 4.78
C PRO A 23 16.81 -7.53 3.68
N ASN A 24 15.97 -6.51 3.66
CA ASN A 24 14.98 -6.27 2.61
C ASN A 24 13.80 -7.24 2.54
N ILE A 25 13.75 -8.26 3.40
CA ILE A 25 12.63 -9.21 3.37
C ILE A 25 11.30 -8.52 3.71
N GLN A 26 11.35 -7.43 4.49
CA GLN A 26 10.15 -6.68 4.84
C GLN A 26 9.42 -6.15 3.61
N TYR A 27 10.15 -5.76 2.57
CA TYR A 27 9.53 -5.24 1.35
C TYR A 27 8.77 -6.33 0.60
N ALA A 28 9.34 -7.53 0.53
CA ALA A 28 8.66 -8.66 -0.08
C ALA A 28 7.41 -9.07 0.71
N ASN A 29 7.53 -9.14 2.03
CA ASN A 29 6.42 -9.49 2.91
C ASN A 29 5.27 -8.49 2.81
N VAL A 30 5.60 -7.21 2.86
CA VAL A 30 4.58 -6.16 2.77
C VAL A 30 3.93 -6.17 1.39
N GLY A 31 4.71 -6.41 0.33
CA GLY A 31 4.15 -6.53 -1.02
C GLY A 31 3.08 -7.61 -1.11
N CYS A 32 3.33 -8.76 -0.50
CA CYS A 32 2.33 -9.85 -0.46
C CYS A 32 1.08 -9.45 0.29
N VAL A 33 1.23 -8.80 1.44
CA VAL A 33 0.09 -8.33 2.23
C VAL A 33 -0.72 -7.29 1.44
N MET A 34 -0.03 -6.37 0.79
CA MET A 34 -0.69 -5.31 0.02
C MET A 34 -1.51 -5.88 -1.12
N GLU A 35 -0.95 -6.79 -1.90
CA GLU A 35 -1.68 -7.38 -3.03
C GLU A 35 -2.94 -8.10 -2.55
N ASN A 36 -2.82 -8.88 -1.49
CA ASN A 36 -3.97 -9.58 -0.93
C ASN A 36 -5.04 -8.59 -0.45
N MET A 37 -4.64 -7.50 0.17
CA MET A 37 -5.56 -6.47 0.63
C MET A 37 -6.29 -5.80 -0.54
N LEU A 38 -5.57 -5.43 -1.58
CA LEU A 38 -6.15 -4.75 -2.74
C LEU A 38 -7.10 -5.67 -3.50
N LEU A 39 -6.74 -6.93 -3.65
CA LEU A 39 -7.61 -7.92 -4.29
C LEU A 39 -8.88 -8.16 -3.48
N ALA A 40 -8.75 -8.26 -2.16
CA ALA A 40 -9.90 -8.43 -1.28
C ALA A 40 -10.84 -7.22 -1.34
N ALA A 41 -10.29 -6.01 -1.37
CA ALA A 41 -11.08 -4.79 -1.49
C ALA A 41 -11.85 -4.77 -2.83
N THR A 42 -11.16 -5.09 -3.90
CA THR A 42 -11.77 -5.14 -5.24
C THR A 42 -12.90 -6.16 -5.29
N ASP A 43 -12.68 -7.33 -4.71
CA ASP A 43 -13.68 -8.39 -4.65
C ASP A 43 -14.95 -7.96 -3.91
N ARG A 44 -14.80 -7.07 -2.94
CA ARG A 44 -15.92 -6.53 -2.15
C ARG A 44 -16.50 -5.24 -2.72
N GLY A 45 -16.07 -4.83 -3.89
CA GLY A 45 -16.56 -3.60 -4.51
C GLY A 45 -16.03 -2.33 -3.87
N VAL A 46 -14.93 -2.42 -3.13
CA VAL A 46 -14.29 -1.26 -2.51
C VAL A 46 -13.17 -0.77 -3.43
N ASP A 47 -13.26 0.48 -3.85
CA ASP A 47 -12.19 1.08 -4.65
C ASP A 47 -10.94 1.27 -3.81
N ASN A 48 -9.79 1.09 -4.43
CA ASN A 48 -8.53 1.09 -3.70
C ASN A 48 -7.40 1.67 -4.54
N ILE A 49 -6.43 2.27 -3.85
CA ILE A 49 -5.24 2.82 -4.48
C ILE A 49 -4.04 2.44 -3.61
N TYR A 50 -3.02 1.88 -4.24
CA TYR A 50 -1.75 1.60 -3.58
C TYR A 50 -1.00 2.91 -3.35
N LEU A 51 -0.55 3.14 -2.12
CA LEU A 51 0.12 4.39 -1.73
C LEU A 51 1.47 4.10 -1.08
N TRP A 52 2.51 4.05 -1.87
CA TRP A 52 3.87 3.94 -1.33
C TRP A 52 4.33 5.29 -0.77
N GLY A 53 4.07 6.38 -1.49
CA GLY A 53 4.50 7.70 -1.10
C GLY A 53 3.94 8.18 0.23
N ALA A 54 2.67 7.86 0.52
CA ALA A 54 2.06 8.24 1.79
C ALA A 54 2.74 7.53 2.96
N ALA A 55 3.04 6.24 2.83
CA ALA A 55 3.72 5.48 3.86
C ALA A 55 5.13 6.03 4.09
N ASN A 56 5.84 6.34 3.02
CA ASN A 56 7.17 6.92 3.13
C ASN A 56 7.15 8.29 3.80
N ALA A 57 6.14 9.12 3.50
CA ALA A 57 5.99 10.42 4.15
C ALA A 57 5.75 10.27 5.66
N VAL A 58 4.88 9.34 6.05
CA VAL A 58 4.63 9.06 7.47
C VAL A 58 5.89 8.57 8.16
N ALA A 59 6.69 7.75 7.50
CA ALA A 59 7.93 7.24 8.06
C ALA A 59 8.91 8.36 8.41
N GLN A 60 8.85 9.49 7.71
CA GLN A 60 9.71 10.64 7.94
C GLN A 60 9.16 11.62 8.98
N MET A 61 7.99 11.35 9.55
CA MET A 61 7.31 12.25 10.48
C MET A 61 7.11 11.59 11.84
N PRO A 62 8.09 11.71 12.77
CA PRO A 62 8.03 11.02 14.06
C PRO A 62 6.77 11.32 14.89
N GLU A 63 6.33 12.56 14.88
CA GLU A 63 5.14 12.94 15.63
C GLU A 63 3.87 12.30 15.06
N LEU A 64 3.76 12.23 13.74
CA LEU A 64 2.63 11.61 13.08
C LEU A 64 2.64 10.09 13.32
N ARG A 65 3.81 9.48 13.27
CA ARG A 65 3.95 8.04 13.60
C ARG A 65 3.41 7.74 14.98
N LYS A 66 3.75 8.58 15.94
CA LYS A 66 3.31 8.43 17.32
C LYS A 66 1.79 8.62 17.42
N GLU A 67 1.27 9.64 16.78
CA GLU A 67 -0.16 9.94 16.76
C GLU A 67 -0.99 8.82 16.14
N LEU A 68 -0.46 8.17 15.10
CA LEU A 68 -1.11 7.05 14.45
C LEU A 68 -0.96 5.73 15.21
N GLY A 69 -0.21 5.74 16.31
CA GLY A 69 -0.04 4.55 17.13
C GLY A 69 0.92 3.52 16.56
N ILE A 70 1.83 3.94 15.69
CA ILE A 70 2.85 3.03 15.13
C ILE A 70 3.87 2.75 16.23
N PRO A 71 4.05 1.48 16.66
CA PRO A 71 4.98 1.17 17.73
C PRO A 71 6.42 1.55 17.38
N GLU A 72 7.18 1.88 18.43
CA GLU A 72 8.60 2.13 18.27
C GLU A 72 9.29 0.88 17.71
N GLY A 73 10.20 1.07 16.77
CA GLY A 73 10.86 -0.03 16.09
C GLY A 73 10.13 -0.54 14.84
N PHE A 74 8.93 -0.02 14.58
CA PHE A 74 8.19 -0.33 13.35
C PHE A 74 8.29 0.83 12.36
N THR A 75 8.37 0.49 11.10
CA THR A 75 8.45 1.48 10.02
C THR A 75 7.33 1.24 9.03
N PRO A 76 6.54 2.28 8.69
CA PRO A 76 5.55 2.15 7.62
C PRO A 76 6.25 1.89 6.28
N ILE A 77 5.83 0.85 5.60
CA ILE A 77 6.43 0.44 4.32
C ILE A 77 5.54 0.82 3.15
N SER A 78 4.27 0.50 3.25
CA SER A 78 3.30 0.77 2.20
C SER A 78 1.93 1.03 2.78
N GLY A 79 1.02 1.48 1.96
CA GLY A 79 -0.34 1.73 2.39
C GLY A 79 -1.33 1.67 1.24
N ALA A 80 -2.60 1.74 1.58
CA ALA A 80 -3.68 1.80 0.62
C ALA A 80 -4.74 2.78 1.09
N ALA A 81 -5.28 3.52 0.14
CA ALA A 81 -6.48 4.32 0.37
C ALA A 81 -7.67 3.51 -0.10
N LEU A 82 -8.70 3.43 0.72
CA LEU A 82 -9.90 2.65 0.46
C LEU A 82 -11.12 3.56 0.48
N GLY A 83 -12.06 3.32 -0.40
CA GLY A 83 -13.29 4.11 -0.45
C GLY A 83 -14.12 3.74 -1.66
N TYR A 84 -15.02 4.63 -2.01
CA TYR A 84 -15.85 4.46 -3.20
C TYR A 84 -15.65 5.66 -4.10
N ALA A 85 -15.24 5.40 -5.34
CA ALA A 85 -15.04 6.47 -6.30
C ALA A 85 -16.36 7.16 -6.64
N ALA A 86 -16.32 8.48 -6.80
CA ALA A 86 -17.50 9.24 -7.20
C ALA A 86 -17.97 8.89 -8.62
N GLU A 87 -17.01 8.47 -9.45
CA GLU A 87 -17.29 8.03 -10.82
C GLU A 87 -16.59 6.70 -11.07
N SER A 88 -17.30 5.81 -11.76
CA SER A 88 -16.69 4.55 -12.17
C SER A 88 -15.65 4.82 -13.24
N SER A 89 -14.41 4.48 -12.94
CA SER A 89 -13.29 4.63 -13.88
C SER A 89 -12.74 3.27 -14.30
N SER A 90 -13.60 2.26 -14.33
CA SER A 90 -13.18 0.92 -14.72
C SER A 90 -12.95 0.83 -16.20
N ALA A 91 -11.74 1.16 -16.61
CA ALA A 91 -11.30 0.91 -17.97
C ALA A 91 -10.45 -0.35 -17.98
N GLU A 92 -10.77 -1.26 -18.86
CA GLU A 92 -9.97 -2.47 -19.03
C GLU A 92 -8.62 -2.08 -19.62
N LYS A 93 -7.56 -2.44 -18.93
CA LYS A 93 -6.20 -2.17 -19.40
C LYS A 93 -5.74 -3.30 -20.29
N GLU A 94 -5.10 -2.93 -21.39
CA GLU A 94 -4.42 -3.91 -22.23
C GLU A 94 -3.23 -4.49 -21.44
N LEU A 95 -3.17 -5.82 -21.38
CA LEU A 95 -2.08 -6.49 -20.69
C LEU A 95 -0.85 -6.56 -21.59
N GLY A 96 0.19 -5.84 -21.21
CA GLY A 96 1.50 -5.96 -21.82
C GLY A 96 2.41 -6.77 -20.93
N ILE A 97 2.94 -7.88 -21.43
CA ILE A 97 3.90 -8.68 -20.68
C ILE A 97 5.30 -8.18 -21.00
N THR A 98 5.92 -7.53 -20.04
CA THR A 98 7.28 -7.00 -20.20
C THR A 98 8.33 -7.85 -19.51
N LEU A 99 7.91 -8.89 -18.79
CA LEU A 99 8.82 -9.79 -18.08
C LEU A 99 9.08 -11.03 -18.90
N ALA A 100 10.35 -11.45 -18.92
CA ALA A 100 10.72 -12.72 -19.52
C ALA A 100 10.42 -13.83 -18.52
N ALA A 101 9.78 -14.89 -18.98
CA ALA A 101 9.49 -16.04 -18.16
C ALA A 101 10.20 -17.27 -18.70
N ASN A 102 10.74 -18.07 -17.82
CA ASN A 102 11.39 -19.31 -18.17
C ASN A 102 10.79 -20.44 -17.33
N TYR A 103 10.36 -21.50 -17.99
CA TYR A 103 9.71 -22.63 -17.33
C TYR A 103 10.69 -23.77 -17.15
N VAL A 104 10.81 -24.24 -15.92
CA VAL A 104 11.67 -25.37 -15.57
C VAL A 104 10.77 -26.54 -15.19
N SER A 105 10.96 -27.65 -15.87
CA SER A 105 10.18 -28.88 -15.62
C SER A 105 10.97 -29.89 -14.79
#